data_cceb86c2e7a67bcca133aa0e6a1399df
#
_entry.id   cceb86c2e7a67bcca133aa0e6a1399df
#
_cell.length_a   1.000
_cell.length_b   1.000
_cell.length_c   1.000
_cell.angle_alpha   90.00
_cell.angle_beta   90.00
_cell.angle_gamma   90.00
#
_symmetry.space_group_name_H-M   'P 1'
#
loop_
_entity.id
_entity.type
_entity.pdbx_description
1 polymer ?
#
loop_
_entity_poly.entity_id
_entity_poly.type
_entity_poly.pdbx_seq_one_letter_code
_entity_poly.pdbx_strand_id
1 'polypeptide(L)'
;MWEVSGNLVINGKASIGRGSRISIGKDAVLELGNNFAITGRSSIISQKEVTFGNDCLLSWDILIMDTDFHHIMSEKGEIVNHPRPIHIGNHVWIGCRSTILKGVNVADNVIISANSTITKDVVENNCAVGGLGKDAIILKRNLNWKA
;
A
#
# COMPACT_ATOMS: atom_id res chain seq x y z
N MET A 1 1.29 15.80 -6.86
CA MET A 1 0.43 16.65 -6.01
C MET A 1 0.40 16.07 -4.60
N TRP A 2 0.57 16.92 -3.60
CA TRP A 2 0.57 16.51 -2.20
C TRP A 2 -0.50 17.30 -1.46
N GLU A 3 -1.41 16.57 -0.81
CA GLU A 3 -2.49 17.12 0.02
C GLU A 3 -2.33 16.52 1.42
N VAL A 4 -1.62 17.21 2.30
CA VAL A 4 -1.28 16.71 3.62
C VAL A 4 -2.01 17.53 4.67
N SER A 5 -3.10 16.98 5.18
CA SER A 5 -3.88 17.58 6.29
C SER A 5 -3.65 16.85 7.62
N GLY A 6 -3.18 15.60 7.55
CA GLY A 6 -2.81 14.76 8.69
C GLY A 6 -1.30 14.69 8.91
N ASN A 7 -0.81 13.53 9.32
CA ASN A 7 0.58 13.31 9.67
C ASN A 7 1.33 12.52 8.60
N LEU A 8 2.41 13.09 8.09
CA LEU A 8 3.42 12.39 7.29
C LEU A 8 4.66 12.17 8.16
N VAL A 9 5.00 10.91 8.38
CA VAL A 9 6.20 10.50 9.13
C VAL A 9 7.17 9.82 8.17
N ILE A 10 8.41 10.29 8.13
CA ILE A 10 9.47 9.71 7.31
C ILE A 10 10.62 9.31 8.23
N ASN A 11 10.83 8.00 8.38
CA ASN A 11 11.84 7.43 9.27
C ASN A 11 13.15 7.18 8.52
N GLY A 12 13.77 8.24 8.06
CA GLY A 12 15.03 8.21 7.35
C GLY A 12 14.95 8.75 5.93
N LYS A 13 15.47 8.02 4.94
CA LYS A 13 15.50 8.44 3.55
C LYS A 13 14.26 8.01 2.79
N ALA A 14 13.67 8.92 2.02
CA ALA A 14 12.59 8.62 1.11
C ALA A 14 12.84 9.28 -0.26
N SER A 15 12.51 8.57 -1.34
CA SER A 15 12.56 9.05 -2.71
C SER A 15 11.20 8.91 -3.36
N ILE A 16 10.60 10.03 -3.72
CA ILE A 16 9.26 10.05 -4.33
C ILE A 16 9.39 10.52 -5.78
N GLY A 17 9.21 9.57 -6.69
CA GLY A 17 9.33 9.82 -8.12
C GLY A 17 8.28 10.77 -8.68
N ARG A 18 8.62 11.38 -9.80
CA ARG A 18 7.81 12.40 -10.46
C ARG A 18 6.39 11.90 -10.77
N GLY A 19 5.41 12.80 -10.65
CA GLY A 19 4.02 12.53 -10.94
C GLY A 19 3.29 11.74 -9.86
N SER A 20 3.94 11.46 -8.73
CA SER A 20 3.30 10.77 -7.62
C SER A 20 2.41 11.72 -6.81
N ARG A 21 1.34 11.15 -6.27
CA ARG A 21 0.36 11.84 -5.41
C ARG A 21 0.40 11.25 -4.00
N ILE A 22 0.44 12.12 -3.02
CA ILE A 22 0.25 11.78 -1.61
C ILE A 22 -0.92 12.60 -1.08
N SER A 23 -1.93 11.92 -0.52
CA SER A 23 -3.09 12.54 0.07
C SER A 23 -3.32 11.94 1.47
N ILE A 24 -3.28 12.78 2.50
CA ILE A 24 -3.43 12.38 3.90
C ILE A 24 -4.53 13.21 4.53
N GLY A 25 -5.59 12.54 4.95
CA GLY A 25 -6.72 13.16 5.64
C GLY A 25 -6.35 13.72 7.01
N LYS A 26 -7.21 14.59 7.56
CA LYS A 26 -6.94 15.39 8.76
C LYS A 26 -6.46 14.57 9.97
N ASP A 27 -7.06 13.42 10.21
CA ASP A 27 -6.74 12.57 11.37
C ASP A 27 -6.00 11.29 10.95
N ALA A 28 -5.48 11.27 9.73
CA ALA A 28 -4.81 10.12 9.16
C ALA A 28 -3.28 10.20 9.29
N VAL A 29 -2.64 9.04 9.12
CA VAL A 29 -1.19 8.90 9.17
C VAL A 29 -0.70 8.19 7.92
N LEU A 30 0.36 8.72 7.32
CA LEU A 30 1.21 7.98 6.39
C LEU A 30 2.61 7.91 7.00
N GLU A 31 3.08 6.69 7.24
CA GLU A 31 4.43 6.45 7.75
C GLU A 31 5.27 5.71 6.73
N LEU A 32 6.42 6.26 6.41
CA LEU A 32 7.40 5.68 5.49
C LEU A 32 8.65 5.28 6.27
N GLY A 33 9.01 4.01 6.18
CA GLY A 33 10.25 3.49 6.74
C GLY A 33 11.49 4.06 6.03
N ASN A 34 12.67 3.73 6.55
CA ASN A 34 13.92 4.17 5.95
C ASN A 34 14.11 3.56 4.55
N ASN A 35 14.76 4.32 3.67
CA ASN A 35 15.07 3.91 2.30
C ASN A 35 13.82 3.53 1.46
N PHE A 36 12.73 4.24 1.68
CA PHE A 36 11.49 4.10 0.91
C PHE A 36 11.64 4.73 -0.48
N ALA A 37 11.16 4.07 -1.51
CA ALA A 37 11.22 4.60 -2.87
C ALA A 37 9.94 4.37 -3.68
N ILE A 38 9.51 5.39 -4.40
CA ILE A 38 8.52 5.31 -5.49
C ILE A 38 9.22 5.72 -6.78
N THR A 39 9.17 4.87 -7.79
CA THR A 39 9.76 5.19 -9.11
C THR A 39 9.02 6.34 -9.78
N GLY A 40 7.69 6.34 -9.76
CA GLY A 40 6.90 7.48 -10.25
C GLY A 40 5.41 7.17 -10.43
N ARG A 41 4.64 8.22 -10.70
CA ARG A 41 3.22 8.19 -11.07
C ARG A 41 2.34 7.28 -10.19
N SER A 42 2.62 7.22 -8.92
CA SER A 42 1.86 6.41 -7.97
C SER A 42 1.05 7.27 -7.02
N SER A 43 -0.01 6.73 -6.46
CA SER A 43 -0.86 7.41 -5.50
C SER A 43 -0.93 6.66 -4.19
N ILE A 44 -0.64 7.34 -3.09
CA ILE A 44 -0.85 6.85 -1.73
C ILE A 44 -1.88 7.76 -1.07
N ILE A 45 -2.98 7.15 -0.66
CA ILE A 45 -4.12 7.84 -0.07
C ILE A 45 -4.39 7.25 1.30
N SER A 46 -4.26 8.06 2.34
CA SER A 46 -4.54 7.67 3.72
C SER A 46 -5.65 8.53 4.31
N GLN A 47 -6.72 7.89 4.74
CA GLN A 47 -7.81 8.48 5.51
C GLN A 47 -7.88 7.92 6.93
N LYS A 48 -7.07 6.92 7.23
CA LYS A 48 -6.86 6.35 8.56
C LYS A 48 -5.38 6.13 8.83
N GLU A 49 -4.78 5.12 8.21
CA GLU A 49 -3.37 4.80 8.41
C GLU A 49 -2.82 3.95 7.28
N VAL A 50 -1.70 4.38 6.72
CA VAL A 50 -0.89 3.58 5.79
C VAL A 50 0.55 3.60 6.29
N THR A 51 1.12 2.43 6.52
CA THR A 51 2.49 2.31 7.00
C THR A 51 3.33 1.40 6.11
N PHE A 52 4.58 1.79 5.92
CA PHE A 52 5.60 0.99 5.23
C PHE A 52 6.79 0.77 6.16
N GLY A 53 7.28 -0.46 6.18
CA GLY A 53 8.58 -0.78 6.78
C GLY A 53 9.74 -0.21 5.99
N ASN A 54 10.94 -0.65 6.33
CA ASN A 54 12.18 -0.21 5.67
C ASN A 54 12.38 -0.87 4.30
N ASP A 55 13.14 -0.23 3.44
CA ASP A 55 13.61 -0.77 2.15
C ASP A 55 12.49 -1.18 1.19
N CYS A 56 11.36 -0.47 1.24
CA CYS A 56 10.24 -0.72 0.33
C CYS A 56 10.43 0.01 -1.00
N LEU A 57 10.10 -0.67 -2.09
CA LEU A 57 10.15 -0.15 -3.45
C LEU A 57 8.79 -0.27 -4.14
N LEU A 58 8.24 0.87 -4.53
CA LEU A 58 7.08 0.95 -5.40
C LEU A 58 7.54 1.27 -6.81
N SER A 59 7.15 0.45 -7.78
CA SER A 59 7.42 0.71 -9.18
C SER A 59 6.66 1.96 -9.65
N TRP A 60 5.85 1.90 -10.66
CA TRP A 60 5.07 3.05 -11.14
C TRP A 60 3.60 2.68 -11.36
N ASP A 61 2.75 3.70 -11.42
CA ASP A 61 1.31 3.57 -11.63
C ASP A 61 0.64 2.68 -10.56
N ILE A 62 1.06 2.83 -9.30
CA ILE A 62 0.53 2.06 -8.16
C ILE A 62 -0.51 2.89 -7.44
N LEU A 63 -1.57 2.24 -6.98
CA LEU A 63 -2.57 2.82 -6.10
C LEU A 63 -2.59 2.09 -4.75
N ILE A 64 -2.41 2.84 -3.69
CA ILE A 64 -2.58 2.36 -2.31
C ILE A 64 -3.59 3.26 -1.63
N MET A 65 -4.69 2.70 -1.13
CA MET A 65 -5.71 3.48 -0.45
C MET A 65 -6.43 2.69 0.64
N ASP A 66 -6.52 3.29 1.80
CA ASP A 66 -7.16 2.71 2.99
C ASP A 66 -8.65 3.07 3.13
N THR A 67 -9.22 3.69 2.11
CA THR A 67 -10.58 4.24 2.09
C THR A 67 -11.25 4.03 0.74
N ASP A 68 -12.58 4.00 0.74
CA ASP A 68 -13.39 4.10 -0.48
C ASP A 68 -13.88 5.55 -0.73
N PHE A 69 -13.52 6.51 0.14
CA PHE A 69 -14.00 7.91 0.19
C PHE A 69 -15.50 8.06 0.43
N HIS A 70 -16.32 7.28 -0.25
CA HIS A 70 -17.77 7.37 -0.19
C HIS A 70 -18.34 6.31 0.76
N HIS A 71 -19.40 6.64 1.46
CA HIS A 71 -20.06 5.72 2.38
C HIS A 71 -20.98 4.77 1.65
N ILE A 72 -20.84 3.49 1.93
CA ILE A 72 -21.82 2.46 1.58
C ILE A 72 -22.68 2.21 2.81
N MET A 73 -24.00 2.30 2.64
CA MET A 73 -24.94 2.19 3.73
C MET A 73 -25.65 0.84 3.67
N SER A 74 -25.83 0.20 4.82
CA SER A 74 -26.71 -0.95 4.95
C SER A 74 -28.18 -0.53 4.82
N GLU A 75 -29.09 -1.49 4.69
CA GLU A 75 -30.55 -1.24 4.72
C GLU A 75 -31.01 -0.58 6.03
N LYS A 76 -30.23 -0.74 7.13
CA LYS A 76 -30.48 -0.13 8.43
C LYS A 76 -29.88 1.27 8.59
N GLY A 77 -29.24 1.80 7.54
CA GLY A 77 -28.61 3.12 7.57
C GLY A 77 -27.25 3.16 8.27
N GLU A 78 -26.58 2.04 8.45
CA GLU A 78 -25.23 1.95 9.02
C GLU A 78 -24.17 2.00 7.93
N ILE A 79 -23.06 2.70 8.16
CA ILE A 79 -21.90 2.68 7.27
C ILE A 79 -21.22 1.32 7.37
N VAL A 80 -21.06 0.63 6.23
CA VAL A 80 -20.47 -0.72 6.20
C VAL A 80 -19.07 -0.78 5.60
N ASN A 81 -18.54 0.34 5.14
CA ASN A 81 -17.24 0.39 4.45
C ASN A 81 -16.27 1.41 5.05
N HIS A 82 -16.14 1.43 6.36
CA HIS A 82 -15.18 2.31 7.04
C HIS A 82 -13.74 2.13 6.49
N PRO A 83 -12.91 3.19 6.53
CA PRO A 83 -11.49 3.08 6.29
C PRO A 83 -10.85 2.04 7.22
N ARG A 84 -9.90 1.26 6.68
CA ARG A 84 -9.14 0.27 7.46
C ARG A 84 -7.66 0.39 7.16
N PRO A 85 -6.78 0.34 8.19
CA PRO A 85 -5.34 0.52 8.00
C PRO A 85 -4.75 -0.44 6.98
N ILE A 86 -3.67 0.02 6.33
CA ILE A 86 -2.80 -0.80 5.47
C ILE A 86 -1.42 -0.80 6.10
N HIS A 87 -0.87 -1.98 6.33
CA HIS A 87 0.49 -2.14 6.86
C HIS A 87 1.33 -2.98 5.91
N ILE A 88 2.37 -2.37 5.37
CA ILE A 88 3.34 -3.02 4.49
C ILE A 88 4.62 -3.27 5.28
N GLY A 89 5.09 -4.51 5.31
CA GLY A 89 6.29 -4.90 6.01
C GLY A 89 7.58 -4.32 5.44
N ASN A 90 8.71 -4.87 5.88
CA ASN A 90 10.02 -4.46 5.38
C ASN A 90 10.37 -5.12 4.06
N HIS A 91 11.16 -4.45 3.25
CA HIS A 91 11.70 -4.99 2.00
C HIS A 91 10.62 -5.57 1.08
N VAL A 92 9.56 -4.80 0.87
CA VAL A 92 8.46 -5.17 -0.02
C VAL A 92 8.63 -4.44 -1.35
N TRP A 93 8.58 -5.20 -2.43
CA TRP A 93 8.57 -4.65 -3.79
C TRP A 93 7.16 -4.77 -4.38
N ILE A 94 6.59 -3.64 -4.76
CA ILE A 94 5.28 -3.58 -5.40
C ILE A 94 5.48 -3.32 -6.90
N GLY A 95 5.11 -4.30 -7.71
CA GLY A 95 5.19 -4.23 -9.16
C GLY A 95 4.22 -3.21 -9.75
N CYS A 96 4.56 -2.68 -10.92
CA CYS A 96 3.82 -1.60 -11.56
C CYS A 96 2.33 -1.92 -11.79
N ARG A 97 1.50 -0.88 -11.77
CA ARG A 97 0.04 -0.97 -11.96
C ARG A 97 -0.68 -1.87 -10.97
N SER A 98 -0.10 -2.07 -9.79
CA SER A 98 -0.76 -2.80 -8.72
C SER A 98 -1.60 -1.88 -7.85
N THR A 99 -2.61 -2.46 -7.23
CA THR A 99 -3.52 -1.78 -6.30
C THR A 99 -3.54 -2.52 -4.98
N ILE A 100 -3.37 -1.79 -3.86
CA ILE A 100 -3.52 -2.34 -2.51
C ILE A 100 -4.64 -1.58 -1.81
N LEU A 101 -5.64 -2.31 -1.35
CA LEU A 101 -6.83 -1.73 -0.76
C LEU A 101 -6.87 -1.91 0.76
N LYS A 102 -7.77 -1.18 1.37
CA LYS A 102 -7.95 -1.06 2.81
C LYS A 102 -7.96 -2.40 3.56
N GLY A 103 -7.34 -2.40 4.72
CA GLY A 103 -7.31 -3.54 5.65
C GLY A 103 -6.26 -4.60 5.36
N VAL A 104 -5.40 -4.38 4.35
CA VAL A 104 -4.37 -5.34 3.96
C VAL A 104 -3.11 -5.18 4.81
N ASN A 105 -2.61 -6.30 5.32
CA ASN A 105 -1.28 -6.43 5.90
C ASN A 105 -0.40 -7.27 4.99
N VAL A 106 0.81 -6.79 4.68
CA VAL A 106 1.79 -7.50 3.86
C VAL A 106 3.02 -7.81 4.70
N ALA A 107 3.40 -9.07 4.74
CA ALA A 107 4.58 -9.56 5.45
C ALA A 107 5.89 -9.02 4.85
N ASP A 108 7.01 -9.30 5.51
CA ASP A 108 8.32 -8.85 5.06
C ASP A 108 8.81 -9.62 3.84
N ASN A 109 9.65 -8.98 3.05
CA ASN A 109 10.31 -9.56 1.88
C ASN A 109 9.33 -10.21 0.89
N VAL A 110 8.27 -9.47 0.58
CA VAL A 110 7.23 -9.88 -0.37
C VAL A 110 7.40 -9.12 -1.68
N ILE A 111 7.19 -9.82 -2.79
CA ILE A 111 7.08 -9.23 -4.12
C ILE A 111 5.61 -9.28 -4.53
N ILE A 112 5.03 -8.14 -4.84
CA ILE A 112 3.70 -8.06 -5.45
C ILE A 112 3.89 -7.91 -6.94
N SER A 113 3.42 -8.90 -7.70
CA SER A 113 3.58 -8.92 -9.16
C SER A 113 2.81 -7.78 -9.81
N ALA A 114 3.31 -7.30 -10.94
CA ALA A 114 2.65 -6.24 -11.70
C ALA A 114 1.18 -6.56 -12.02
N ASN A 115 0.35 -5.53 -12.12
CA ASN A 115 -1.09 -5.63 -12.40
C ASN A 115 -1.88 -6.47 -11.37
N SER A 116 -1.44 -6.51 -10.12
CA SER A 116 -2.15 -7.22 -9.06
C SER A 116 -3.06 -6.29 -8.27
N THR A 117 -4.17 -6.82 -7.80
CA THR A 117 -5.05 -6.15 -6.84
C THR A 117 -5.08 -6.96 -5.55
N ILE A 118 -4.54 -6.41 -4.47
CA ILE A 118 -4.43 -7.07 -3.18
C ILE A 118 -5.52 -6.54 -2.25
N THR A 119 -6.41 -7.44 -1.83
CA THR A 119 -7.54 -7.12 -0.94
C THR A 119 -7.57 -7.98 0.33
N LYS A 120 -6.60 -8.87 0.48
CA LYS A 120 -6.44 -9.74 1.65
C LYS A 120 -4.99 -9.77 2.10
N ASP A 121 -4.76 -10.15 3.34
CA ASP A 121 -3.43 -10.21 3.93
C ASP A 121 -2.50 -11.17 3.17
N VAL A 122 -1.24 -10.76 3.07
CA VAL A 122 -0.13 -11.60 2.60
C VAL A 122 0.71 -11.91 3.84
N VAL A 123 0.46 -13.06 4.43
CA VAL A 123 1.04 -13.44 5.74
C VAL A 123 2.37 -14.18 5.65
N GLU A 124 2.72 -14.68 4.47
CA GLU A 124 3.94 -15.45 4.25
C GLU A 124 5.07 -14.53 3.77
N ASN A 125 6.23 -14.63 4.44
CA ASN A 125 7.44 -13.92 4.04
C ASN A 125 8.13 -14.58 2.85
N ASN A 126 9.04 -13.85 2.19
CA ASN A 126 9.94 -14.39 1.16
C ASN A 126 9.19 -15.02 -0.02
N CYS A 127 8.13 -14.39 -0.47
CA CYS A 127 7.32 -14.91 -1.56
C CYS A 127 6.92 -13.84 -2.58
N ALA A 128 6.51 -14.29 -3.74
CA ALA A 128 5.82 -13.48 -4.72
C ALA A 128 4.34 -13.82 -4.74
N VAL A 129 3.51 -12.78 -4.74
CA VAL A 129 2.05 -12.91 -4.83
C VAL A 129 1.52 -12.13 -6.02
N GLY A 130 0.41 -12.56 -6.57
CA GLY A 130 -0.22 -11.86 -7.66
C GLY A 130 -1.61 -12.37 -7.97
N GLY A 131 -2.34 -11.59 -8.75
CA GLY A 131 -3.71 -11.87 -9.13
C GLY A 131 -4.66 -10.75 -8.72
N LEU A 132 -5.96 -11.00 -8.84
CA LEU A 132 -6.99 -10.01 -8.67
C LEU A 132 -7.89 -10.31 -7.47
N GLY A 133 -7.83 -9.46 -6.46
CA GLY A 133 -8.70 -9.50 -5.29
C GLY A 133 -8.63 -10.82 -4.54
N LYS A 134 -9.79 -11.44 -4.35
CA LYS A 134 -9.89 -12.74 -3.65
C LYS A 134 -9.11 -13.88 -4.33
N ASP A 135 -8.84 -13.75 -5.62
CA ASP A 135 -8.14 -14.76 -6.42
C ASP A 135 -6.61 -14.53 -6.45
N ALA A 136 -6.10 -13.52 -5.77
CA ALA A 136 -4.66 -13.34 -5.60
C ALA A 136 -4.08 -14.51 -4.81
N ILE A 137 -2.97 -15.05 -5.31
CA ILE A 137 -2.31 -16.26 -4.76
C ILE A 137 -0.81 -16.07 -4.63
N ILE A 138 -0.17 -16.92 -3.85
CA ILE A 138 1.29 -17.06 -3.84
C ILE A 138 1.71 -17.72 -5.15
N LEU A 139 2.53 -17.01 -5.92
CA LEU A 139 3.06 -17.47 -7.20
C LEU A 139 4.35 -18.28 -7.02
N LYS A 140 5.20 -17.86 -6.08
CA LYS A 140 6.48 -18.52 -5.79
C LYS A 140 6.93 -18.22 -4.36
N ARG A 141 7.63 -19.17 -3.75
CA ARG A 141 8.19 -19.11 -2.41
C ARG A 141 9.72 -19.09 -2.41
N ASN A 142 10.29 -18.81 -1.25
CA ASN A 142 11.74 -18.80 -1.03
C ASN A 142 12.46 -17.82 -1.94
N LEU A 143 11.91 -16.62 -2.07
CA LEU A 143 12.45 -15.56 -2.90
C LEU A 143 13.10 -14.47 -2.04
N ASN A 144 14.06 -13.80 -2.67
CA ASN A 144 14.55 -12.51 -2.25
C ASN A 144 14.70 -11.63 -3.50
N TRP A 145 14.72 -10.31 -3.32
CA TRP A 145 14.89 -9.38 -4.43
C TRP A 145 15.93 -8.31 -4.07
N LYS A 146 16.45 -7.66 -5.07
CA LYS A 146 17.37 -6.52 -4.92
C LYS A 146 16.96 -5.41 -5.87
N ALA A 147 17.01 -4.18 -5.38
CA ALA A 147 16.81 -2.99 -6.21
C ALA A 147 18.01 -2.74 -7.14
#